data_996fb0555c4a57d6c2726a160e690339
#
_entry.id   996fb0555c4a57d6c2726a160e690339
#
_cell.length_a   1.000
_cell.length_b   1.000
_cell.length_c   1.000
_cell.angle_alpha   90.00
_cell.angle_beta   90.00
_cell.angle_gamma   90.00
#
_symmetry.space_group_name_H-M   'P 1'
#
loop_
_entity.id
_entity.type
_entity.pdbx_description
1 polymer ?
#
loop_
_entity_poly.entity_id
_entity_poly.type
_entity_poly.pdbx_seq_one_letter_code
_entity_poly.pdbx_strand_id
1 'polypeptide(L)'
;MNFLTLRSLFEIFEPVNVARIRENILRDSRYPVHGIADKLIPYLKLLVEKFNPEQIVLFGSYAYGNPTRDSDVDLLIVKKTEKSPREEATAIRKAFQPLRHSVANLAFDIMVRDPEDLRERIAKGGAFHSAIIRNGIRLA
;
A
#
# COMPACT_ATOMS: atom_id res chain seq x y z
N MET A 1 13.62 -17.45 30.95
CA MET A 1 12.82 -17.13 29.74
C MET A 1 13.30 -18.01 28.61
N ASN A 2 12.40 -18.74 27.96
CA ASN A 2 12.84 -19.57 26.85
C ASN A 2 12.95 -18.75 25.54
N PHE A 3 13.59 -19.32 24.55
CA PHE A 3 13.85 -18.68 23.26
C PHE A 3 12.57 -18.27 22.55
N LEU A 4 11.53 -19.11 22.60
CA LEU A 4 10.24 -18.83 21.95
C LEU A 4 9.54 -17.61 22.55
N THR A 5 9.57 -17.47 23.87
CA THR A 5 8.97 -16.32 24.55
C THR A 5 9.67 -15.02 24.17
N LEU A 6 11.00 -15.06 24.11
CA LEU A 6 11.80 -13.90 23.71
C LEU A 6 11.50 -13.49 22.28
N ARG A 7 11.38 -14.45 21.38
CA ARG A 7 11.03 -14.21 19.99
C ARG A 7 9.64 -13.60 19.86
N SER A 8 8.65 -14.11 20.60
CA SER A 8 7.29 -13.57 20.59
C SER A 8 7.25 -12.14 21.08
N LEU A 9 7.99 -11.81 22.13
CA LEU A 9 8.07 -10.44 22.63
C LEU A 9 8.72 -9.51 21.60
N PHE A 10 9.76 -9.98 20.94
CA PHE A 10 10.44 -9.21 19.91
C PHE A 10 9.50 -8.91 18.73
N GLU A 11 8.73 -9.91 18.29
CA GLU A 11 7.75 -9.74 17.22
C GLU A 11 6.65 -8.73 17.57
N ILE A 12 6.23 -8.69 18.85
CA ILE A 12 5.21 -7.73 19.32
C ILE A 12 5.75 -6.30 19.34
N PHE A 13 7.01 -6.12 19.75
CA PHE A 13 7.63 -4.80 19.91
C PHE A 13 8.47 -4.37 18.71
N GLU A 14 8.65 -5.23 17.73
CA GLU A 14 9.33 -4.85 16.51
C GLU A 14 8.57 -3.71 15.83
N PRO A 15 9.24 -2.60 15.47
CA PRO A 15 8.58 -1.56 14.69
C PRO A 15 8.07 -2.18 13.39
N VAL A 16 6.94 -1.68 12.93
CA VAL A 16 6.24 -2.21 11.77
C VAL A 16 7.24 -2.56 10.68
N ASN A 17 7.16 -3.78 10.25
CA ASN A 17 8.20 -4.40 9.46
C ASN A 17 8.27 -3.82 8.04
N VAL A 18 9.13 -2.84 7.87
CA VAL A 18 9.42 -2.22 6.57
C VAL A 18 9.89 -3.26 5.55
N ALA A 19 10.43 -4.39 6.03
CA ALA A 19 10.82 -5.51 5.16
C ALA A 19 9.62 -6.16 4.44
N ARG A 20 8.38 -5.82 4.82
CA ARG A 20 7.19 -6.24 4.07
C ARG A 20 7.12 -5.60 2.68
N ILE A 21 7.78 -4.48 2.48
CA ILE A 21 7.76 -3.80 1.19
C ILE A 21 8.57 -4.63 0.19
N ARG A 22 7.93 -4.96 -0.91
CA ARG A 22 8.51 -5.84 -1.94
C ARG A 22 9.34 -5.01 -2.92
N GLU A 23 10.51 -4.57 -2.49
CA GLU A 23 11.39 -3.73 -3.31
C GLU A 23 11.80 -4.40 -4.61
N ASN A 24 12.00 -5.70 -4.60
CA ASN A 24 12.32 -6.46 -5.81
C ASN A 24 11.24 -6.33 -6.89
N ILE A 25 9.98 -6.26 -6.49
CA ILE A 25 8.86 -6.07 -7.42
C ILE A 25 8.83 -4.62 -7.90
N LEU A 26 8.99 -3.66 -6.98
CA LEU A 26 9.00 -2.24 -7.32
C LEU A 26 10.08 -1.89 -8.34
N ARG A 27 11.22 -2.56 -8.27
CA ARG A 27 12.36 -2.30 -9.15
C ARG A 27 12.41 -3.19 -10.38
N ASP A 28 11.44 -4.06 -10.55
CA ASP A 28 11.36 -4.95 -11.68
C ASP A 28 10.92 -4.16 -12.93
N SER A 29 11.78 -4.12 -13.94
CA SER A 29 11.53 -3.36 -15.17
C SER A 29 10.33 -3.84 -15.98
N ARG A 30 9.78 -5.00 -15.66
CA ARG A 30 8.54 -5.49 -16.29
C ARG A 30 7.32 -4.69 -15.88
N TYR A 31 7.40 -3.97 -14.76
CA TYR A 31 6.29 -3.18 -14.23
C TYR A 31 6.57 -1.68 -14.37
N PRO A 32 5.62 -0.90 -14.88
CA PRO A 32 5.81 0.55 -15.07
C PRO A 32 6.25 1.31 -13.82
N VAL A 33 5.89 0.82 -12.64
CA VAL A 33 6.23 1.45 -11.36
C VAL A 33 7.74 1.53 -11.12
N HIS A 34 8.54 0.71 -11.80
CA HIS A 34 10.00 0.74 -11.61
C HIS A 34 10.60 2.12 -11.85
N GLY A 35 10.00 2.91 -12.74
CA GLY A 35 10.45 4.26 -13.06
C GLY A 35 10.32 5.26 -11.91
N ILE A 36 9.48 4.97 -10.92
CA ILE A 36 9.29 5.84 -9.74
C ILE A 36 9.60 5.13 -8.43
N ALA A 37 10.26 3.98 -8.48
CA ALA A 37 10.50 3.16 -7.28
C ALA A 37 11.17 3.96 -6.15
N ASP A 38 12.23 4.70 -6.45
CA ASP A 38 12.95 5.50 -5.44
C ASP A 38 12.08 6.60 -4.83
N LYS A 39 11.18 7.16 -5.62
CA LYS A 39 10.25 8.20 -5.15
C LYS A 39 9.11 7.63 -4.32
N LEU A 40 8.67 6.41 -4.64
CA LEU A 40 7.52 5.78 -4.03
C LEU A 40 7.85 5.09 -2.70
N ILE A 41 9.03 4.48 -2.59
CA ILE A 41 9.42 3.71 -1.41
C ILE A 41 9.26 4.48 -0.10
N PRO A 42 9.67 5.75 0.03
CA PRO A 42 9.45 6.50 1.27
C PRO A 42 7.98 6.62 1.68
N TYR A 43 7.07 6.75 0.71
CA TYR A 43 5.63 6.77 0.99
C TYR A 43 5.14 5.42 1.51
N LEU A 44 5.61 4.33 0.90
CA LEU A 44 5.23 2.98 1.34
C LEU A 44 5.77 2.68 2.74
N LYS A 45 6.98 3.12 3.05
CA LYS A 45 7.54 3.00 4.40
C LYS A 45 6.68 3.71 5.43
N LEU A 46 6.28 4.94 5.13
CA LEU A 46 5.40 5.71 6.00
C LEU A 46 4.05 5.00 6.19
N LEU A 47 3.46 4.48 5.12
CA LEU A 47 2.21 3.72 5.18
C LEU A 47 2.33 2.53 6.12
N VAL A 48 3.36 1.71 5.92
CA VAL A 48 3.58 0.51 6.71
C VAL A 48 3.82 0.88 8.18
N GLU A 49 4.63 1.88 8.46
CA GLU A 49 4.98 2.27 9.82
C GLU A 49 3.84 2.92 10.59
N LYS A 50 3.08 3.82 9.97
CA LYS A 50 2.04 4.59 10.66
C LYS A 50 0.68 3.96 10.61
N PHE A 51 0.35 3.23 9.56
CA PHE A 51 -1.01 2.74 9.33
C PHE A 51 -1.15 1.22 9.42
N ASN A 52 -0.04 0.51 9.43
CA ASN A 52 0.02 -0.95 9.59
C ASN A 52 -1.03 -1.69 8.73
N PRO A 53 -1.03 -1.53 7.41
CA PRO A 53 -1.98 -2.21 6.54
C PRO A 53 -1.71 -3.72 6.48
N GLU A 54 -2.74 -4.50 6.21
CA GLU A 54 -2.56 -5.93 5.92
C GLU A 54 -1.95 -6.14 4.55
N GLN A 55 -2.37 -5.32 3.57
CA GLN A 55 -1.82 -5.35 2.21
C GLN A 55 -1.83 -3.96 1.60
N ILE A 56 -0.90 -3.73 0.69
CA ILE A 56 -0.89 -2.58 -0.21
C ILE A 56 -0.83 -3.15 -1.63
N VAL A 57 -1.83 -2.83 -2.44
CA VAL A 57 -1.91 -3.29 -3.82
C VAL A 57 -1.89 -2.09 -4.76
N LEU A 58 -0.96 -2.10 -5.69
CA LEU A 58 -0.87 -1.10 -6.75
C LEU A 58 -1.76 -1.53 -7.91
N PHE A 59 -2.57 -0.61 -8.42
CA PHE A 59 -3.36 -0.84 -9.61
C PHE A 59 -3.22 0.36 -10.56
N GLY A 60 -3.97 0.37 -11.66
CA GLY A 60 -3.93 1.47 -12.61
C GLY A 60 -2.67 1.52 -13.47
N SER A 61 -2.35 2.70 -13.99
CA SER A 61 -1.33 2.86 -15.03
C SER A 61 0.07 2.44 -14.61
N TYR A 62 0.45 2.66 -13.34
CA TYR A 62 1.77 2.24 -12.86
C TYR A 62 1.89 0.75 -12.62
N ALA A 63 0.78 0.03 -12.56
CA ALA A 63 0.79 -1.43 -12.39
C ALA A 63 0.86 -2.16 -13.73
N TYR A 64 0.03 -1.76 -14.69
CA TYR A 64 -0.12 -2.50 -15.95
C TYR A 64 -0.44 -1.61 -17.15
N GLY A 65 -0.28 -0.30 -17.03
CA GLY A 65 -0.60 0.65 -18.11
C GLY A 65 0.61 1.39 -18.63
N ASN A 66 0.36 2.57 -19.18
CA ASN A 66 1.37 3.48 -19.70
C ASN A 66 1.32 4.79 -18.92
N PRO A 67 1.98 4.87 -17.75
CA PRO A 67 1.93 6.09 -16.95
C PRO A 67 2.63 7.25 -17.65
N THR A 68 2.07 8.44 -17.44
CA THR A 68 2.68 9.70 -17.87
C THR A 68 3.12 10.48 -16.64
N ARG A 69 3.74 11.64 -16.87
CA ARG A 69 4.13 12.54 -15.78
C ARG A 69 2.94 12.91 -14.87
N ASP A 70 1.75 12.99 -15.44
CA ASP A 70 0.54 13.44 -14.72
C ASP A 70 -0.28 12.27 -14.15
N SER A 71 0.20 11.03 -14.29
CA SER A 71 -0.51 9.87 -13.78
C SER A 71 -0.45 9.81 -12.25
N ASP A 72 -1.58 9.46 -11.63
CA ASP A 72 -1.64 9.18 -10.20
C ASP A 72 -1.14 7.78 -9.90
N VAL A 73 -0.62 7.59 -8.70
CA VAL A 73 -0.31 6.27 -8.15
C VAL A 73 -1.57 5.75 -7.48
N ASP A 74 -2.14 4.68 -8.01
CA ASP A 74 -3.39 4.10 -7.51
C ASP A 74 -3.10 2.98 -6.52
N LEU A 75 -3.47 3.19 -5.26
CA LEU A 75 -3.22 2.23 -4.18
C LEU A 75 -4.52 1.76 -3.54
N LEU A 76 -4.66 0.44 -3.41
CA LEU A 76 -5.64 -0.18 -2.55
C LEU A 76 -4.95 -0.56 -1.24
N ILE A 77 -5.41 0.03 -0.15
CA ILE A 77 -4.89 -0.22 1.20
C ILE A 77 -5.90 -1.11 1.91
N VAL A 78 -5.52 -2.35 2.18
CA VAL A 78 -6.36 -3.29 2.90
C VAL A 78 -5.99 -3.23 4.37
N LYS A 79 -6.91 -2.78 5.20
CA LYS A 79 -6.66 -2.68 6.64
C LYS A 79 -7.95 -2.59 7.43
N LYS A 80 -7.93 -3.12 8.64
CA LYS A 80 -8.99 -2.88 9.61
C LYS A 80 -8.87 -1.46 10.15
N THR A 81 -9.99 -0.77 10.25
CA THR A 81 -10.01 0.58 10.78
C THR A 81 -11.35 0.82 11.48
N GLU A 82 -11.31 1.58 12.58
CA GLU A 82 -12.50 2.05 13.28
C GLU A 82 -13.12 3.25 12.58
N LYS A 83 -12.32 3.96 11.78
CA LYS A 83 -12.78 5.08 10.95
C LYS A 83 -13.45 4.56 9.69
N SER A 84 -14.21 5.42 9.03
CA SER A 84 -14.70 5.08 7.69
C SER A 84 -13.52 4.98 6.72
N PRO A 85 -13.64 4.19 5.64
CA PRO A 85 -12.59 4.10 4.61
C PRO A 85 -12.18 5.47 4.09
N ARG A 86 -13.13 6.37 3.92
CA ARG A 86 -12.88 7.73 3.42
C ARG A 86 -12.07 8.56 4.40
N GLU A 87 -12.38 8.48 5.69
CA GLU A 87 -11.62 9.17 6.74
C GLU A 87 -10.20 8.63 6.82
N GLU A 88 -10.03 7.32 6.73
CA GLU A 88 -8.71 6.70 6.73
C GLU A 88 -7.88 7.13 5.53
N ALA A 89 -8.47 7.15 4.34
CA ALA A 89 -7.80 7.64 3.14
C ALA A 89 -7.37 9.10 3.29
N THR A 90 -8.20 9.93 3.91
CA THR A 90 -7.87 11.33 4.19
C THR A 90 -6.69 11.45 5.16
N ALA A 91 -6.66 10.62 6.20
CA ALA A 91 -5.56 10.58 7.17
C ALA A 91 -4.24 10.18 6.49
N ILE A 92 -4.29 9.23 5.58
CA ILE A 92 -3.12 8.79 4.80
C ILE A 92 -2.61 9.94 3.92
N ARG A 93 -3.49 10.62 3.21
CA ARG A 93 -3.10 11.78 2.37
C ARG A 93 -2.45 12.88 3.19
N LYS A 94 -2.98 13.17 4.37
CA LYS A 94 -2.38 14.16 5.28
C LYS A 94 -0.98 13.74 5.73
N ALA A 95 -0.79 12.46 6.03
CA ALA A 95 0.50 11.94 6.43
C ALA A 95 1.53 12.01 5.30
N PHE A 96 1.08 11.95 4.05
CA PHE A 96 1.94 12.05 2.87
C PHE A 96 2.45 13.47 2.59
N GLN A 97 1.79 14.50 3.11
CA GLN A 97 2.11 15.90 2.80
C GLN A 97 3.59 16.27 3.00
N PRO A 98 4.22 15.93 4.12
CA PRO A 98 5.64 16.26 4.29
C PRO A 98 6.57 15.63 3.25
N LEU A 99 6.24 14.42 2.79
CA LEU A 99 7.05 13.71 1.78
C LEU A 99 6.95 14.37 0.41
N ARG A 100 5.82 15.00 0.10
CA ARG A 100 5.64 15.69 -1.19
C ARG A 100 6.61 16.84 -1.36
N HIS A 101 6.99 17.48 -0.27
CA HIS A 101 7.93 18.62 -0.29
C HIS A 101 9.37 18.18 -0.09
N SER A 102 9.63 17.14 0.70
CA SER A 102 10.98 16.76 1.11
C SER A 102 11.60 15.66 0.26
N VAL A 103 10.81 14.81 -0.38
CA VAL A 103 11.30 13.65 -1.15
C VAL A 103 10.94 13.78 -2.62
N ALA A 104 9.65 13.63 -2.95
CA ALA A 104 9.17 13.69 -4.31
C ALA A 104 7.69 14.01 -4.32
N ASN A 105 7.26 14.84 -5.25
CA ASN A 105 5.86 15.19 -5.40
C ASN A 105 5.16 14.12 -6.24
N LEU A 106 4.56 13.13 -5.59
CA LEU A 106 3.72 12.13 -6.23
C LEU A 106 2.26 12.39 -5.90
N ALA A 107 1.38 12.23 -6.87
CA ALA A 107 -0.06 12.27 -6.66
C ALA A 107 -0.59 10.85 -6.48
N PHE A 108 -1.54 10.69 -5.56
CA PHE A 108 -2.09 9.38 -5.19
C PHE A 108 -3.60 9.36 -5.29
N ASP A 109 -4.12 8.27 -5.80
CA ASP A 109 -5.50 7.87 -5.62
C ASP A 109 -5.52 6.72 -4.61
N ILE A 110 -6.10 6.96 -3.42
CA ILE A 110 -6.04 6.03 -2.30
C ILE A 110 -7.43 5.48 -2.01
N MET A 111 -7.56 4.17 -2.10
CA MET A 111 -8.75 3.44 -1.74
C MET A 111 -8.44 2.58 -0.52
N VAL A 112 -9.20 2.74 0.55
CA VAL A 112 -9.09 1.92 1.75
C VAL A 112 -10.27 0.96 1.81
N ARG A 113 -9.99 -0.30 2.13
CA ARG A 113 -11.03 -1.32 2.32
C ARG A 113 -10.71 -2.19 3.51
N ASP A 114 -11.71 -2.47 4.34
CA ASP A 114 -11.63 -3.48 5.36
C ASP A 114 -11.50 -4.85 4.69
N PRO A 115 -10.69 -5.79 5.24
CA PRO A 115 -10.49 -7.10 4.61
C PRO A 115 -11.78 -7.90 4.42
N GLU A 116 -12.69 -7.87 5.39
CA GLU A 116 -13.96 -8.61 5.30
C GLU A 116 -14.91 -7.97 4.28
N ASP A 117 -15.01 -6.65 4.28
CA ASP A 117 -15.80 -5.91 3.30
C ASP A 117 -15.30 -6.17 1.88
N LEU A 118 -13.98 -6.20 1.70
CA LEU A 118 -13.37 -6.50 0.40
C LEU A 118 -13.72 -7.91 -0.06
N ARG A 119 -13.64 -8.91 0.82
CA ARG A 119 -14.02 -10.28 0.49
C ARG A 119 -15.49 -10.39 0.11
N GLU A 120 -16.37 -9.70 0.84
CA GLU A 120 -17.79 -9.66 0.53
C GLU A 120 -18.07 -9.06 -0.85
N ARG A 121 -17.44 -7.95 -1.17
CA ARG A 121 -17.61 -7.29 -2.46
C ARG A 121 -17.18 -8.18 -3.61
N ILE A 122 -16.08 -8.89 -3.45
CA ILE A 122 -15.58 -9.85 -4.44
C ILE A 122 -16.52 -11.03 -4.56
N ALA A 123 -16.98 -11.58 -3.44
CA ALA A 123 -17.89 -12.74 -3.41
C ALA A 123 -19.24 -12.41 -4.06
N LYS A 124 -19.72 -11.18 -3.95
CA LYS A 124 -20.97 -10.71 -4.57
C LYS A 124 -20.81 -10.30 -6.05
N GLY A 125 -19.66 -10.59 -6.65
CA GLY A 125 -19.42 -10.29 -8.06
C GLY A 125 -18.92 -8.88 -8.32
N GLY A 126 -18.26 -8.24 -7.36
CA GLY A 126 -17.67 -6.91 -7.53
C GLY A 126 -16.52 -6.93 -8.52
N ALA A 127 -16.83 -6.69 -9.80
CA ALA A 127 -15.87 -6.80 -10.90
C ALA A 127 -14.67 -5.88 -10.74
N PHE A 128 -14.88 -4.65 -10.25
CA PHE A 128 -13.81 -3.67 -10.05
C PHE A 128 -12.79 -4.16 -9.01
N HIS A 129 -13.28 -4.56 -7.82
CA HIS A 129 -12.40 -5.04 -6.75
C HIS A 129 -11.70 -6.35 -7.13
N SER A 130 -12.41 -7.27 -7.78
CA SER A 130 -11.83 -8.51 -8.29
C SER A 130 -10.70 -8.24 -9.30
N ALA A 131 -10.88 -7.28 -10.18
CA ALA A 131 -9.88 -6.91 -11.17
C ALA A 131 -8.63 -6.31 -10.51
N ILE A 132 -8.79 -5.48 -9.48
CA ILE A 132 -7.66 -4.92 -8.73
C ILE A 132 -6.84 -6.05 -8.10
N ILE A 133 -7.50 -6.99 -7.42
CA ILE A 133 -6.80 -8.08 -6.74
C ILE A 133 -6.12 -9.03 -7.73
N ARG A 134 -6.77 -9.32 -8.86
CA ARG A 134 -6.26 -10.25 -9.86
C ARG A 134 -5.12 -9.66 -10.69
N ASN A 135 -5.24 -8.40 -11.11
CA ASN A 135 -4.32 -7.75 -12.03
C ASN A 135 -3.36 -6.77 -11.37
N GLY A 136 -3.65 -6.36 -10.14
CA GLY A 136 -2.81 -5.45 -9.39
C GLY A 136 -1.51 -6.11 -8.93
N ILE A 137 -0.60 -5.28 -8.44
CA ILE A 137 0.70 -5.71 -7.96
C ILE A 137 0.74 -5.51 -6.46
N ARG A 138 0.92 -6.57 -5.69
CA ARG A 138 1.09 -6.48 -4.26
C ARG A 138 2.45 -5.89 -3.92
N LEU A 139 2.46 -4.75 -3.24
CA LEU A 139 3.67 -4.05 -2.84
C LEU A 139 4.08 -4.33 -1.38
N ALA A 140 3.11 -4.74 -0.57
CA ALA A 140 3.36 -5.12 0.82
C ALA A 140 2.29 -6.05 1.33
#